data_d89f7b0865b00387e00918251b1721c6
#
_entry.id   d89f7b0865b00387e00918251b1721c6
#
_cell.length_a   1.000
_cell.length_b   1.000
_cell.length_c   1.000
_cell.angle_alpha   90.00
_cell.angle_beta   90.00
_cell.angle_gamma   90.00
#
_symmetry.space_group_name_H-M   'P 1'
#
loop_
_entity.id
_entity.type
_entity.pdbx_description
1 polymer ?
#
loop_
_entity_poly.entity_id
_entity_poly.type
_entity_poly.pdbx_seq_one_letter_code
_entity_poly.pdbx_strand_id
1 'polypeptide(L)'
;MEGKLAFRDSLRERLDILEAEEKHLEPLIENLKTRISKSFRRNEEFFRENRDHIYIMSNGFKEFIIPIVAELGIKAEHVFANDFVFDENRKIVGFNTENVLSSNNGKVKQLQSLDLQGDVYVIGDGYTDYEIKAAGLANKFYAFTENVERDQVTEKADHITPSFDEFLYLHKMNKAISYPKNRIKVLLLENVHADALKIMKEEGYNVQTIAGALDEEELSE
;
A
#
# COMPACT_ATOMS: atom_id res chain seq x y z
N MET A 1 12.43 12.95 -1.47
CA MET A 1 12.94 13.97 -2.42
C MET A 1 11.84 15.00 -2.56
N GLU A 2 11.99 16.14 -1.94
CA GLU A 2 11.18 17.32 -2.24
C GLU A 2 11.55 17.76 -3.65
N GLY A 3 10.66 17.48 -4.59
CA GLY A 3 10.94 17.60 -6.00
C GLY A 3 11.03 19.05 -6.45
N LYS A 4 12.16 19.42 -6.99
CA LYS A 4 12.33 20.65 -7.78
C LYS A 4 11.57 20.59 -9.12
N LEU A 5 11.05 19.42 -9.52
CA LEU A 5 10.35 19.17 -10.78
C LEU A 5 8.86 18.87 -10.51
N ALA A 6 7.99 19.32 -11.42
CA ALA A 6 6.59 18.91 -11.43
C ALA A 6 6.50 17.38 -11.61
N PHE A 7 5.46 16.74 -11.04
CA PHE A 7 5.31 15.28 -11.10
C PHE A 7 5.37 14.74 -12.53
N ARG A 8 4.72 15.43 -13.46
CA ARG A 8 4.70 15.09 -14.91
C ARG A 8 6.09 15.08 -15.52
N ASP A 9 6.92 16.07 -15.20
CA ASP A 9 8.27 16.17 -15.75
C ASP A 9 9.16 15.07 -15.19
N SER A 10 9.05 14.79 -13.90
CA SER A 10 9.75 13.66 -13.25
C SER A 10 9.32 12.31 -13.81
N LEU A 11 8.05 12.15 -14.21
CA LEU A 11 7.56 10.93 -14.84
C LEU A 11 8.13 10.77 -16.25
N ARG A 12 8.18 11.87 -17.03
CA ARG A 12 8.75 11.89 -18.37
C ARG A 12 10.23 11.53 -18.34
N GLU A 13 11.03 12.20 -17.50
CA GLU A 13 12.47 11.90 -17.39
C GLU A 13 12.74 10.43 -17.06
N ARG A 14 11.94 9.84 -16.19
CA ARG A 14 12.07 8.40 -15.85
C ARG A 14 11.74 7.49 -17.04
N LEU A 15 10.74 7.84 -17.83
CA LEU A 15 10.38 7.06 -19.02
C LEU A 15 11.38 7.24 -20.16
N ASP A 16 11.97 8.42 -20.32
CA ASP A 16 12.99 8.68 -21.33
C ASP A 16 14.25 7.82 -21.12
N ILE A 17 14.54 7.46 -19.84
CA ILE A 17 15.66 6.57 -19.49
C ILE A 17 15.25 5.09 -19.65
N LEU A 18 13.95 4.79 -19.56
CA LEU A 18 13.44 3.44 -19.58
C LEU A 18 13.26 2.93 -21.01
N GLU A 19 14.27 2.31 -21.59
CA GLU A 19 14.18 1.68 -22.92
C GLU A 19 13.32 0.38 -22.85
N ALA A 20 12.03 0.54 -22.60
CA ALA A 20 11.12 -0.58 -22.39
C ALA A 20 10.15 -0.78 -23.56
N GLU A 21 9.74 -2.01 -23.75
CA GLU A 21 8.77 -2.46 -24.73
C GLU A 21 7.65 -3.24 -24.02
N GLU A 22 6.52 -3.40 -24.69
CA GLU A 22 5.37 -4.16 -24.17
C GLU A 22 5.76 -5.57 -23.69
N LYS A 23 6.65 -6.26 -24.40
CA LYS A 23 7.14 -7.60 -24.01
C LYS A 23 7.76 -7.67 -22.62
N HIS A 24 8.20 -6.55 -22.06
CA HIS A 24 8.77 -6.48 -20.70
C HIS A 24 7.70 -6.41 -19.61
N LEU A 25 6.44 -6.13 -19.99
CA LEU A 25 5.35 -6.00 -19.01
C LEU A 25 4.98 -7.34 -18.40
N GLU A 26 4.88 -8.41 -19.20
CA GLU A 26 4.47 -9.72 -18.69
C GLU A 26 5.44 -10.27 -17.62
N PRO A 27 6.77 -10.32 -17.83
CA PRO A 27 7.70 -10.71 -16.78
C PRO A 27 7.66 -9.80 -15.54
N LEU A 28 7.45 -8.50 -15.75
CA LEU A 28 7.28 -7.54 -14.66
C LEU A 28 6.02 -7.86 -13.83
N ILE A 29 4.89 -8.09 -14.48
CA ILE A 29 3.61 -8.42 -13.84
C ILE A 29 3.75 -9.67 -13.00
N GLU A 30 4.32 -10.75 -13.55
CA GLU A 30 4.51 -12.00 -12.81
C GLU A 30 5.42 -11.82 -11.58
N ASN A 31 6.48 -11.05 -11.71
CA ASN A 31 7.33 -10.70 -10.57
C ASN A 31 6.57 -9.88 -9.51
N LEU A 32 5.81 -8.87 -9.91
CA LEU A 32 5.06 -8.00 -9.00
C LEU A 32 3.90 -8.74 -8.31
N LYS A 33 3.25 -9.70 -8.96
CA LYS A 33 2.25 -10.57 -8.33
C LYS A 33 2.82 -11.27 -7.09
N THR A 34 4.06 -11.73 -7.15
CA THR A 34 4.70 -12.38 -6.00
C THR A 34 4.99 -11.43 -4.83
N ARG A 35 4.95 -10.11 -5.07
CA ARG A 35 5.26 -9.06 -4.10
C ARG A 35 4.01 -8.40 -3.50
N ILE A 36 2.82 -8.89 -3.80
CA ILE A 36 1.60 -8.44 -3.11
C ILE A 36 1.80 -8.66 -1.61
N SER A 37 1.53 -7.64 -0.81
CA SER A 37 1.69 -7.65 0.65
C SER A 37 1.06 -8.88 1.27
N LYS A 38 1.77 -9.51 2.19
CA LYS A 38 1.32 -10.76 2.85
C LYS A 38 -0.05 -10.60 3.50
N SER A 39 -0.33 -9.44 4.10
CA SER A 39 -1.63 -9.19 4.73
C SER A 39 -2.75 -9.03 3.71
N PHE A 40 -2.47 -8.54 2.49
CA PHE A 40 -3.46 -8.51 1.41
C PHE A 40 -3.78 -9.92 0.93
N ARG A 41 -2.76 -10.74 0.66
CA ARG A 41 -2.95 -12.14 0.27
C ARG A 41 -3.76 -12.93 1.30
N ARG A 42 -3.46 -12.72 2.57
CA ARG A 42 -4.16 -13.41 3.69
C ARG A 42 -5.63 -13.02 3.79
N ASN A 43 -5.98 -11.81 3.36
CA ASN A 43 -7.33 -11.27 3.41
C ASN A 43 -7.97 -11.12 2.02
N GLU A 44 -7.60 -11.94 1.04
CA GLU A 44 -8.11 -11.84 -0.33
C GLU A 44 -9.63 -11.95 -0.42
N GLU A 45 -10.25 -12.74 0.47
CA GLU A 45 -11.70 -12.89 0.54
C GLU A 45 -12.39 -11.54 0.82
N PHE A 46 -11.84 -10.76 1.76
CA PHE A 46 -12.35 -9.41 2.05
C PHE A 46 -12.36 -8.54 0.79
N PHE A 47 -11.28 -8.57 0.00
CA PHE A 47 -11.21 -7.79 -1.24
C PHE A 47 -12.24 -8.24 -2.27
N ARG A 48 -12.46 -9.54 -2.41
CA ARG A 48 -13.45 -10.13 -3.31
C ARG A 48 -14.88 -9.75 -2.92
N GLU A 49 -15.20 -9.83 -1.64
CA GLU A 49 -16.52 -9.50 -1.09
C GLU A 49 -16.83 -8.00 -1.19
N ASN A 50 -15.82 -7.14 -1.03
CA ASN A 50 -15.97 -5.70 -1.01
C ASN A 50 -15.53 -5.02 -2.32
N ARG A 51 -15.30 -5.77 -3.38
CA ARG A 51 -14.74 -5.28 -4.66
C ARG A 51 -15.48 -4.10 -5.29
N ASP A 52 -16.78 -3.94 -4.97
CA ASP A 52 -17.61 -2.86 -5.49
C ASP A 52 -17.36 -1.52 -4.76
N HIS A 53 -16.67 -1.57 -3.62
CA HIS A 53 -16.37 -0.43 -2.77
C HIS A 53 -14.87 -0.14 -2.65
N ILE A 54 -14.03 -0.90 -3.35
CA ILE A 54 -12.57 -0.76 -3.31
C ILE A 54 -12.07 -0.16 -4.62
N TYR A 55 -11.32 0.93 -4.50
CA TYR A 55 -10.72 1.66 -5.62
C TYR A 55 -9.21 1.71 -5.45
N ILE A 56 -8.48 1.50 -6.53
CA ILE A 56 -7.03 1.61 -6.57
C ILE A 56 -6.65 2.90 -7.28
N MET A 57 -5.94 3.79 -6.58
CA MET A 57 -5.40 5.03 -7.15
C MET A 57 -3.88 5.01 -7.09
N SER A 58 -3.22 5.00 -8.24
CA SER A 58 -1.78 4.87 -8.32
C SER A 58 -1.16 5.85 -9.30
N ASN A 59 0.04 6.31 -8.96
CA ASN A 59 0.90 7.06 -9.89
C ASN A 59 1.66 6.13 -10.85
N GLY A 60 1.50 4.80 -10.73
CA GLY A 60 2.00 3.79 -11.68
C GLY A 60 1.14 3.71 -12.94
N PHE A 61 1.17 2.56 -13.65
CA PHE A 61 0.53 2.38 -14.93
C PHE A 61 -0.45 1.21 -14.91
N LYS A 62 -1.60 1.38 -15.57
CA LYS A 62 -2.69 0.40 -15.62
C LYS A 62 -2.25 -0.94 -16.17
N GLU A 63 -1.34 -0.92 -17.16
CA GLU A 63 -0.91 -2.10 -17.89
C GLU A 63 -0.31 -3.18 -16.98
N PHE A 64 0.30 -2.79 -15.87
CA PHE A 64 0.78 -3.76 -14.88
C PHE A 64 -0.04 -3.77 -13.58
N ILE A 65 -0.70 -2.66 -13.19
CA ILE A 65 -1.47 -2.63 -11.94
C ILE A 65 -2.74 -3.48 -12.06
N ILE A 66 -3.50 -3.35 -13.16
CA ILE A 66 -4.76 -4.09 -13.35
C ILE A 66 -4.57 -5.61 -13.19
N PRO A 67 -3.63 -6.28 -13.90
CA PRO A 67 -3.45 -7.72 -13.74
C PRO A 67 -2.92 -8.15 -12.36
N ILE A 68 -2.23 -7.25 -11.64
CA ILE A 68 -1.77 -7.54 -10.28
C ILE A 68 -2.95 -7.53 -9.29
N VAL A 69 -3.78 -6.47 -9.32
CA VAL A 69 -4.88 -6.32 -8.36
C VAL A 69 -6.07 -7.22 -8.68
N ALA A 70 -6.16 -7.71 -9.92
CA ALA A 70 -7.13 -8.73 -10.32
C ALA A 70 -6.95 -10.05 -9.52
N GLU A 71 -5.73 -10.36 -9.05
CA GLU A 71 -5.47 -11.48 -8.13
C GLU A 71 -6.30 -11.37 -6.84
N LEU A 72 -6.57 -10.14 -6.38
CA LEU A 72 -7.42 -9.87 -5.22
C LEU A 72 -8.90 -9.69 -5.59
N GLY A 73 -9.27 -9.87 -6.85
CA GLY A 73 -10.64 -9.70 -7.33
C GLY A 73 -11.07 -8.24 -7.55
N ILE A 74 -10.14 -7.28 -7.55
CA ILE A 74 -10.44 -5.87 -7.83
C ILE A 74 -10.79 -5.71 -9.31
N LYS A 75 -11.85 -4.97 -9.59
CA LYS A 75 -12.32 -4.72 -10.96
C LYS A 75 -11.43 -3.73 -11.69
N ALA A 76 -11.22 -3.95 -13.00
CA ALA A 76 -10.40 -3.07 -13.83
C ALA A 76 -10.93 -1.62 -13.88
N GLU A 77 -12.26 -1.43 -13.88
CA GLU A 77 -12.92 -0.12 -13.85
C GLU A 77 -12.71 0.64 -12.53
N HIS A 78 -12.28 -0.04 -11.46
CA HIS A 78 -11.93 0.57 -10.17
C HIS A 78 -10.43 0.88 -10.05
N VAL A 79 -9.66 0.67 -11.12
CA VAL A 79 -8.23 0.98 -11.14
C VAL A 79 -7.98 2.28 -11.89
N PHE A 80 -7.54 3.29 -11.16
CA PHE A 80 -7.14 4.59 -11.67
C PHE A 80 -5.62 4.70 -11.57
N ALA A 81 -4.96 4.72 -12.72
CA ALA A 81 -3.52 4.82 -12.87
C ALA A 81 -3.18 5.50 -14.20
N ASN A 82 -1.92 5.82 -14.43
CA ASN A 82 -1.50 6.33 -15.74
C ASN A 82 -1.62 5.26 -16.82
N ASP A 83 -1.53 5.67 -18.08
CA ASP A 83 -1.56 4.80 -19.25
C ASP A 83 -0.27 5.01 -20.03
N PHE A 84 0.41 3.94 -20.47
CA PHE A 84 1.52 4.06 -21.39
C PHE A 84 1.07 4.47 -22.80
N VAL A 85 1.95 5.11 -23.51
CA VAL A 85 1.83 5.34 -24.97
C VAL A 85 2.87 4.48 -25.65
N PHE A 86 2.42 3.67 -26.61
CA PHE A 86 3.24 2.76 -27.39
C PHE A 86 3.38 3.28 -28.84
N ASP A 87 4.55 3.09 -29.42
CA ASP A 87 4.73 3.28 -30.87
C ASP A 87 4.25 2.06 -31.69
N GLU A 88 4.43 2.13 -33.02
CA GLU A 88 4.05 1.04 -33.93
C GLU A 88 4.81 -0.26 -33.68
N ASN A 89 5.99 -0.20 -33.07
CA ASN A 89 6.83 -1.32 -32.70
C ASN A 89 6.56 -1.83 -31.27
N ARG A 90 5.53 -1.32 -30.60
CA ARG A 90 5.18 -1.64 -29.22
C ARG A 90 6.26 -1.23 -28.19
N LYS A 91 7.07 -0.22 -28.55
CA LYS A 91 7.98 0.43 -27.60
C LYS A 91 7.22 1.47 -26.79
N ILE A 92 7.51 1.55 -25.48
CA ILE A 92 6.97 2.60 -24.61
C ILE A 92 7.67 3.91 -24.96
N VAL A 93 6.91 4.86 -25.48
CA VAL A 93 7.43 6.17 -25.91
C VAL A 93 6.93 7.32 -25.03
N GLY A 94 6.15 7.03 -24.01
CA GLY A 94 5.64 8.02 -23.09
C GLY A 94 4.40 7.56 -22.34
N PHE A 95 3.61 8.50 -21.87
CA PHE A 95 2.37 8.28 -21.15
C PHE A 95 1.28 9.25 -21.60
N ASN A 96 0.03 8.90 -21.35
CA ASN A 96 -1.12 9.75 -21.65
C ASN A 96 -1.11 11.00 -20.76
N THR A 97 -0.81 12.15 -21.35
CA THR A 97 -0.73 13.44 -20.66
C THR A 97 -2.10 14.02 -20.26
N GLU A 98 -3.18 13.53 -20.89
CA GLU A 98 -4.56 13.91 -20.56
C GLU A 98 -5.06 13.19 -19.30
N ASN A 99 -4.42 12.10 -18.89
CA ASN A 99 -4.75 11.41 -17.65
C ASN A 99 -4.40 12.30 -16.44
N VAL A 100 -5.40 12.59 -15.62
CA VAL A 100 -5.25 13.49 -14.46
C VAL A 100 -4.21 13.01 -13.46
N LEU A 101 -3.98 11.69 -13.36
CA LEU A 101 -2.99 11.07 -12.47
C LEU A 101 -1.54 11.35 -12.91
N SER A 102 -1.33 11.83 -14.15
CA SER A 102 -0.04 12.31 -14.60
C SER A 102 0.31 13.71 -14.09
N SER A 103 -0.62 14.41 -13.43
CA SER A 103 -0.46 15.79 -12.97
C SER A 103 -0.24 15.88 -11.45
N ASN A 104 0.19 17.05 -10.98
CA ASN A 104 0.23 17.36 -9.55
C ASN A 104 -1.17 17.25 -8.94
N ASN A 105 -1.26 16.70 -7.73
CA ASN A 105 -2.52 16.40 -7.03
C ASN A 105 -3.47 15.51 -7.84
N GLY A 106 -2.92 14.63 -8.70
CA GLY A 106 -3.69 13.79 -9.60
C GLY A 106 -4.68 12.88 -8.86
N LYS A 107 -4.27 12.27 -7.74
CA LYS A 107 -5.14 11.43 -6.91
C LYS A 107 -6.31 12.22 -6.31
N VAL A 108 -6.07 13.45 -5.86
CA VAL A 108 -7.12 14.35 -5.34
C VAL A 108 -8.16 14.62 -6.42
N LYS A 109 -7.71 15.06 -7.60
CA LYS A 109 -8.60 15.35 -8.74
C LYS A 109 -9.37 14.12 -9.20
N GLN A 110 -8.70 12.97 -9.25
CA GLN A 110 -9.35 11.71 -9.63
C GLN A 110 -10.44 11.33 -8.63
N LEU A 111 -10.17 11.41 -7.33
CA LEU A 111 -11.17 11.07 -6.32
C LEU A 111 -12.36 12.03 -6.37
N GLN A 112 -12.13 13.33 -6.56
CA GLN A 112 -13.19 14.31 -6.72
C GLN A 112 -14.14 13.97 -7.88
N SER A 113 -13.59 13.43 -9.00
CA SER A 113 -14.40 13.06 -10.17
C SER A 113 -15.28 11.84 -9.97
N LEU A 114 -15.04 11.03 -8.94
CA LEU A 114 -15.83 9.82 -8.67
C LEU A 114 -17.13 10.10 -7.89
N ASP A 115 -17.26 11.27 -7.26
CA ASP A 115 -18.44 11.67 -6.47
C ASP A 115 -18.92 10.55 -5.51
N LEU A 116 -17.96 9.97 -4.76
CA LEU A 116 -18.25 8.85 -3.87
C LEU A 116 -19.15 9.30 -2.72
N GLN A 117 -20.12 8.47 -2.38
CA GLN A 117 -21.04 8.71 -1.28
C GLN A 117 -20.64 7.90 -0.04
N GLY A 118 -20.87 8.46 1.14
CA GLY A 118 -20.53 7.81 2.42
C GLY A 118 -19.11 8.06 2.89
N ASP A 119 -18.65 7.22 3.81
CA ASP A 119 -17.31 7.35 4.40
C ASP A 119 -16.24 6.84 3.45
N VAL A 120 -15.21 7.66 3.23
CA VAL A 120 -14.06 7.36 2.41
C VAL A 120 -12.83 7.16 3.29
N TYR A 121 -12.19 6.01 3.19
CA TYR A 121 -10.97 5.64 3.89
C TYR A 121 -9.83 5.50 2.89
N VAL A 122 -8.73 6.21 3.10
CA VAL A 122 -7.53 6.10 2.27
C VAL A 122 -6.48 5.30 3.01
N ILE A 123 -5.93 4.28 2.35
CA ILE A 123 -4.83 3.45 2.84
C ILE A 123 -3.68 3.60 1.84
N GLY A 124 -2.51 4.03 2.29
CA GLY A 124 -1.36 4.21 1.41
C GLY A 124 -0.07 4.49 2.17
N ASP A 125 1.05 4.38 1.46
CA ASP A 125 2.40 4.57 1.99
C ASP A 125 3.04 5.88 1.51
N GLY A 126 2.33 6.66 0.69
CA GLY A 126 2.84 7.84 0.02
C GLY A 126 2.23 9.16 0.50
N TYR A 127 2.99 10.24 0.35
CA TYR A 127 2.50 11.59 0.63
C TYR A 127 1.29 11.96 -0.24
N THR A 128 1.24 11.49 -1.48
CA THR A 128 0.11 11.72 -2.39
C THR A 128 -1.19 11.04 -1.95
N ASP A 129 -1.12 10.03 -1.08
CA ASP A 129 -2.29 9.43 -0.45
C ASP A 129 -2.81 10.32 0.68
N TYR A 130 -1.91 10.89 1.48
CA TYR A 130 -2.25 11.89 2.48
C TYR A 130 -2.88 13.15 1.86
N GLU A 131 -2.45 13.60 0.69
CA GLU A 131 -3.04 14.77 0.01
C GLU A 131 -4.54 14.65 -0.19
N ILE A 132 -5.07 13.45 -0.38
CA ILE A 132 -6.53 13.19 -0.46
C ILE A 132 -7.21 13.56 0.87
N LYS A 133 -6.64 13.15 1.99
CA LYS A 133 -7.15 13.51 3.33
C LYS A 133 -7.01 15.01 3.59
N ALA A 134 -5.87 15.60 3.23
CA ALA A 134 -5.63 17.03 3.39
C ALA A 134 -6.60 17.89 2.57
N ALA A 135 -7.07 17.37 1.42
CA ALA A 135 -8.10 18.01 0.59
C ALA A 135 -9.53 17.84 1.12
N GLY A 136 -9.73 17.15 2.25
CA GLY A 136 -11.05 16.92 2.85
C GLY A 136 -11.89 15.85 2.13
N LEU A 137 -11.29 15.04 1.26
CA LEU A 137 -11.99 14.02 0.46
C LEU A 137 -12.02 12.63 1.13
N ALA A 138 -11.35 12.47 2.26
CA ALA A 138 -11.36 11.24 3.02
C ALA A 138 -11.67 11.50 4.49
N ASN A 139 -12.44 10.61 5.10
CA ASN A 139 -12.75 10.63 6.54
C ASN A 139 -11.50 10.32 7.37
N LYS A 140 -10.70 9.35 6.92
CA LYS A 140 -9.44 8.98 7.56
C LYS A 140 -8.37 8.58 6.55
N PHE A 141 -7.12 8.79 6.94
CA PHE A 141 -5.93 8.32 6.25
C PHE A 141 -5.16 7.32 7.13
N TYR A 142 -4.89 6.15 6.58
CA TYR A 142 -4.16 5.06 7.19
C TYR A 142 -2.80 4.92 6.51
N ALA A 143 -1.71 5.22 7.24
CA ALA A 143 -0.37 5.01 6.73
C ALA A 143 -0.06 3.50 6.73
N PHE A 144 0.04 2.90 5.54
CA PHE A 144 0.34 1.49 5.37
C PHE A 144 1.84 1.26 5.41
N THR A 145 2.34 0.59 6.46
CA THR A 145 3.77 0.46 6.74
C THR A 145 4.30 -0.97 6.64
N GLU A 146 3.53 -1.93 6.13
CA GLU A 146 3.96 -3.34 6.02
C GLU A 146 5.25 -3.51 5.21
N ASN A 147 5.45 -2.70 4.17
CA ASN A 147 6.60 -2.83 3.28
C ASN A 147 7.57 -1.65 3.39
N VAL A 148 7.06 -0.45 3.65
CA VAL A 148 7.85 0.78 3.73
C VAL A 148 7.24 1.71 4.76
N GLU A 149 8.04 2.21 5.69
CA GLU A 149 7.66 3.25 6.63
C GLU A 149 8.35 4.57 6.25
N ARG A 150 7.58 5.66 6.25
CA ARG A 150 8.06 7.01 5.95
C ARG A 150 7.55 7.97 7.00
N ASP A 151 8.44 8.57 7.79
CA ASP A 151 8.10 9.50 8.88
C ASP A 151 7.17 10.61 8.41
N GLN A 152 7.46 11.21 7.25
CA GLN A 152 6.63 12.26 6.64
C GLN A 152 5.17 11.86 6.38
N VAL A 153 4.89 10.57 6.29
CA VAL A 153 3.57 10.01 6.03
C VAL A 153 2.91 9.56 7.33
N THR A 154 3.66 8.87 8.18
CA THR A 154 3.15 8.35 9.46
C THR A 154 2.78 9.46 10.44
N GLU A 155 3.52 10.56 10.47
CA GLU A 155 3.23 11.74 11.29
C GLU A 155 1.91 12.43 10.91
N LYS A 156 1.40 12.21 9.70
CA LYS A 156 0.18 12.83 9.16
C LYS A 156 -1.03 11.89 9.15
N ALA A 157 -0.82 10.63 9.48
CA ALA A 157 -1.85 9.61 9.43
C ALA A 157 -2.78 9.67 10.65
N ASP A 158 -4.06 9.41 10.43
CA ASP A 158 -5.00 9.17 11.53
C ASP A 158 -4.65 7.87 12.28
N HIS A 159 -4.07 6.88 11.58
CA HIS A 159 -3.58 5.62 12.14
C HIS A 159 -2.40 5.08 11.33
N ILE A 160 -1.45 4.45 12.01
CA ILE A 160 -0.40 3.64 11.39
C ILE A 160 -0.91 2.22 11.27
N THR A 161 -0.76 1.65 10.07
CA THR A 161 -1.33 0.36 9.70
C THR A 161 -0.21 -0.56 9.21
N PRO A 162 0.50 -1.25 10.12
CA PRO A 162 1.63 -2.12 9.77
C PRO A 162 1.22 -3.40 9.03
N SER A 163 -0.07 -3.63 8.91
CA SER A 163 -0.66 -4.68 8.07
C SER A 163 -2.11 -4.35 7.76
N PHE A 164 -2.67 -4.96 6.73
CA PHE A 164 -4.10 -4.79 6.41
C PHE A 164 -5.00 -5.38 7.52
N ASP A 165 -4.51 -6.36 8.27
CA ASP A 165 -5.23 -6.90 9.44
C ASP A 165 -5.52 -5.82 10.48
N GLU A 166 -4.62 -4.85 10.65
CA GLU A 166 -4.83 -3.72 11.57
C GLU A 166 -6.00 -2.85 11.14
N PHE A 167 -6.12 -2.54 9.84
CA PHE A 167 -7.25 -1.82 9.30
C PHE A 167 -8.57 -2.56 9.56
N LEU A 168 -8.63 -3.85 9.26
CA LEU A 168 -9.82 -4.67 9.49
C LEU A 168 -10.18 -4.76 10.98
N TYR A 169 -9.16 -4.83 11.85
CA TYR A 169 -9.36 -4.84 13.29
C TYR A 169 -9.99 -3.53 13.79
N LEU A 170 -9.45 -2.39 13.37
CA LEU A 170 -9.97 -1.07 13.77
C LEU A 170 -11.42 -0.85 13.35
N HIS A 171 -11.81 -1.40 12.21
CA HIS A 171 -13.18 -1.29 11.68
C HIS A 171 -14.10 -2.42 12.09
N LYS A 172 -13.62 -3.38 12.90
CA LYS A 172 -14.39 -4.58 13.33
C LYS A 172 -14.94 -5.39 12.14
N MET A 173 -14.21 -5.37 11.04
CA MET A 173 -14.57 -6.10 9.83
C MET A 173 -14.10 -7.56 9.90
N ASN A 174 -14.73 -8.42 9.11
CA ASN A 174 -14.28 -9.80 8.93
C ASN A 174 -12.86 -9.83 8.40
N LYS A 175 -12.04 -10.71 8.94
CA LYS A 175 -10.63 -10.86 8.58
C LYS A 175 -10.27 -12.33 8.50
N ALA A 176 -9.21 -12.63 7.77
CA ALA A 176 -8.60 -13.95 7.79
C ALA A 176 -8.19 -14.34 9.23
N ILE A 177 -7.85 -15.59 9.43
CA ILE A 177 -7.65 -16.27 10.74
C ILE A 177 -6.66 -15.55 11.67
N SER A 178 -5.85 -14.63 11.19
CA SER A 178 -4.81 -13.99 11.99
C SER A 178 -5.28 -12.70 12.68
N TYR A 179 -4.99 -12.63 13.97
CA TYR A 179 -5.01 -11.39 14.72
C TYR A 179 -3.83 -10.48 14.27
N PRO A 180 -3.98 -9.14 14.22
CA PRO A 180 -2.88 -8.26 13.82
C PRO A 180 -1.63 -8.51 14.66
N LYS A 181 -0.52 -8.90 14.02
CA LYS A 181 0.71 -9.32 14.72
C LYS A 181 1.30 -8.22 15.60
N ASN A 182 1.18 -6.94 15.18
CA ASN A 182 1.62 -5.79 15.95
C ASN A 182 0.91 -5.61 17.29
N ARG A 183 -0.26 -6.23 17.47
CA ARG A 183 -1.03 -6.25 18.72
C ARG A 183 -0.72 -7.45 19.60
N ILE A 184 0.02 -8.43 19.08
CA ILE A 184 0.48 -9.58 19.86
C ILE A 184 1.78 -9.18 20.56
N LYS A 185 1.72 -9.10 21.88
CA LYS A 185 2.92 -8.90 22.70
C LYS A 185 3.65 -10.24 22.85
N VAL A 186 4.92 -10.25 22.51
CA VAL A 186 5.82 -11.40 22.68
C VAL A 186 6.90 -10.99 23.67
N LEU A 187 6.98 -11.71 24.76
CA LEU A 187 8.02 -11.53 25.77
C LEU A 187 9.08 -12.60 25.60
N LEU A 188 10.31 -12.20 25.32
CA LEU A 188 11.48 -13.09 25.24
C LEU A 188 12.27 -12.97 26.55
N LEU A 189 12.37 -14.05 27.28
CA LEU A 189 13.04 -14.15 28.58
C LEU A 189 14.41 -14.85 28.47
N GLU A 190 15.25 -14.67 29.49
CA GLU A 190 16.45 -15.47 29.71
C GLU A 190 17.45 -15.48 28.55
N ASN A 191 17.77 -14.32 28.00
CA ASN A 191 18.78 -14.19 26.95
C ASN A 191 18.51 -15.04 25.69
N VAL A 192 17.26 -15.11 25.24
CA VAL A 192 16.92 -15.72 23.96
C VAL A 192 17.82 -15.12 22.86
N HIS A 193 18.29 -15.98 21.92
CA HIS A 193 19.21 -15.58 20.87
C HIS A 193 18.71 -14.36 20.09
N ALA A 194 19.62 -13.45 19.76
CA ALA A 194 19.29 -12.20 19.05
C ALA A 194 18.53 -12.39 17.75
N ASP A 195 18.75 -13.53 17.06
CA ASP A 195 18.03 -13.87 15.83
C ASP A 195 16.52 -14.08 16.08
N ALA A 196 16.12 -14.60 17.25
CA ALA A 196 14.71 -14.77 17.57
C ALA A 196 14.01 -13.40 17.70
N LEU A 197 14.67 -12.43 18.35
CA LEU A 197 14.18 -11.06 18.43
C LEU A 197 14.03 -10.44 17.03
N LYS A 198 15.07 -10.61 16.19
CA LYS A 198 15.08 -10.10 14.83
C LYS A 198 13.95 -10.69 13.99
N ILE A 199 13.85 -12.03 13.95
CA ILE A 199 12.82 -12.74 13.19
C ILE A 199 11.40 -12.32 13.63
N MET A 200 11.16 -12.26 14.95
CA MET A 200 9.84 -11.88 15.48
C MET A 200 9.47 -10.43 15.14
N LYS A 201 10.43 -9.51 15.19
CA LYS A 201 10.20 -8.11 14.79
C LYS A 201 9.98 -7.99 13.26
N GLU A 202 10.74 -8.71 12.45
CA GLU A 202 10.57 -8.76 10.99
C GLU A 202 9.22 -9.37 10.60
N GLU A 203 8.69 -10.29 11.41
CA GLU A 203 7.34 -10.84 11.25
C GLU A 203 6.22 -9.89 11.77
N GLY A 204 6.58 -8.75 12.37
CA GLY A 204 5.64 -7.71 12.77
C GLY A 204 5.06 -7.85 14.18
N TYR A 205 5.63 -8.70 15.05
CA TYR A 205 5.20 -8.80 16.45
C TYR A 205 5.71 -7.64 17.29
N ASN A 206 4.95 -7.29 18.35
CA ASN A 206 5.40 -6.37 19.38
C ASN A 206 6.26 -7.12 20.40
N VAL A 207 7.60 -7.04 20.24
CA VAL A 207 8.53 -7.89 21.01
C VAL A 207 9.24 -7.08 22.08
N GLN A 208 9.16 -7.58 23.31
CA GLN A 208 9.95 -7.11 24.47
C GLN A 208 10.95 -8.21 24.88
N THR A 209 12.10 -7.80 25.43
CA THR A 209 13.12 -8.70 25.93
C THR A 209 13.45 -8.37 27.38
N ILE A 210 13.55 -9.40 28.22
CA ILE A 210 14.02 -9.29 29.60
C ILE A 210 15.17 -10.28 29.78
N ALA A 211 16.30 -9.79 30.34
CA ALA A 211 17.50 -10.59 30.49
C ALA A 211 17.43 -11.67 31.57
N GLY A 212 16.49 -11.56 32.48
CA GLY A 212 16.26 -12.50 33.59
C GLY A 212 15.01 -13.35 33.42
N ALA A 213 14.82 -14.32 34.31
CA ALA A 213 13.56 -14.98 34.53
C ALA A 213 12.60 -14.02 35.26
N LEU A 214 11.30 -14.14 35.01
CA LEU A 214 10.24 -13.50 35.79
C LEU A 214 9.58 -14.55 36.70
N ASP A 215 9.16 -14.13 37.87
CA ASP A 215 8.32 -14.97 38.73
C ASP A 215 6.83 -14.90 38.33
N GLU A 216 5.97 -15.69 38.98
CA GLU A 216 4.54 -15.76 38.67
C GLU A 216 3.81 -14.42 38.91
N GLU A 217 4.25 -13.61 39.86
CA GLU A 217 3.63 -12.32 40.17
C GLU A 217 4.00 -11.30 39.07
N GLU A 218 5.28 -11.26 38.67
CA GLU A 218 5.79 -10.39 37.60
C GLU A 218 5.22 -10.73 36.22
N LEU A 219 4.85 -12.01 35.97
CA LEU A 219 4.21 -12.44 34.72
C LEU A 219 2.71 -12.09 34.65
N SER A 220 2.08 -11.77 35.77
CA SER A 220 0.65 -11.48 35.85
C SER A 220 0.30 -9.99 35.72
N GLU A 221 1.28 -9.12 35.75
CA GLU A 221 1.15 -7.67 35.48
C GLU A 221 1.32 -7.33 33.98
#